data_bb01d3ddc4840ac6906c9c124e28bf7f
#
_entry.id   bb01d3ddc4840ac6906c9c124e28bf7f
#
_cell.length_a   1.000
_cell.length_b   1.000
_cell.length_c   1.000
_cell.angle_alpha   90.00
_cell.angle_beta   90.00
_cell.angle_gamma   90.00
#
_symmetry.space_group_name_H-M   'P 1'
#
loop_
_entity.id
_entity.type
_entity.pdbx_description
1 polymer ?
#
loop_
_entity_poly.entity_id
_entity_poly.type
_entity_poly.pdbx_seq_one_letter_code
_entity_poly.pdbx_strand_id
1 'polypeptide(L)'
;MTDVHTRVEKALDDVFAGVAFPSPFEVGEFCRRLGERRGHPIQLMPLSQVMAGRVAPFDGLLVSAYDADYVFYDDTTSALHQQNTVLHEIGHLVLDHRGIGDSSSPRLPMLRLLFPHLPEVDLTGLLDKALCRAGFQDVQEREAESFAAQFSARLLDAEGGRALGRRARRLAPHEAEVVNRLAEGLGPGQ
;
A
#
# COMPACT_ATOMS: atom_id res chain seq x y z
N MET A 1 -7.92 17.91 -17.22
CA MET A 1 -7.76 17.46 -15.81
C MET A 1 -8.12 15.99 -15.78
N THR A 2 -7.14 15.11 -15.57
CA THR A 2 -7.42 13.68 -15.45
C THR A 2 -8.16 13.47 -14.13
N ASP A 3 -9.30 12.78 -14.19
CA ASP A 3 -10.13 12.52 -13.02
C ASP A 3 -9.36 11.63 -12.01
N VAL A 4 -9.52 11.90 -10.72
CA VAL A 4 -8.95 11.10 -9.60
C VAL A 4 -9.18 9.62 -9.85
N HIS A 5 -10.39 9.25 -10.22
CA HIS A 5 -10.78 7.87 -10.49
C HIS A 5 -9.92 7.22 -11.59
N THR A 6 -9.72 7.90 -12.73
CA THR A 6 -8.93 7.38 -13.85
C THR A 6 -7.47 7.14 -13.47
N ARG A 7 -6.87 8.01 -12.65
CA ARG A 7 -5.48 7.84 -12.19
C ARG A 7 -5.34 6.64 -11.25
N VAL A 8 -6.24 6.51 -10.32
CA VAL A 8 -6.27 5.39 -9.36
C VAL A 8 -6.51 4.06 -10.08
N GLU A 9 -7.47 3.99 -11.00
CA GLU A 9 -7.73 2.79 -11.78
C GLU A 9 -6.51 2.35 -12.57
N LYS A 10 -5.85 3.28 -13.27
CA LYS A 10 -4.64 2.96 -14.02
C LYS A 10 -3.52 2.42 -13.11
N ALA A 11 -3.29 3.06 -11.96
CA ALA A 11 -2.29 2.60 -11.01
C ALA A 11 -2.60 1.19 -10.47
N LEU A 12 -3.87 0.92 -10.19
CA LEU A 12 -4.33 -0.42 -9.80
C LEU A 12 -4.12 -1.45 -10.91
N ASP A 13 -4.50 -1.12 -12.14
CA ASP A 13 -4.31 -2.01 -13.29
C ASP A 13 -2.83 -2.34 -13.48
N ASP A 14 -1.94 -1.35 -13.41
CA ASP A 14 -0.49 -1.54 -13.49
C ASP A 14 0.04 -2.43 -12.36
N VAL A 15 -0.45 -2.28 -11.13
CA VAL A 15 -0.06 -3.11 -9.99
C VAL A 15 -0.60 -4.54 -10.17
N PHE A 16 -1.88 -4.70 -10.47
CA PHE A 16 -2.51 -6.03 -10.62
C PHE A 16 -1.98 -6.81 -11.83
N ALA A 17 -1.61 -6.14 -12.92
CA ALA A 17 -1.00 -6.80 -14.08
C ALA A 17 0.44 -7.23 -13.85
N GLY A 18 1.18 -6.52 -12.99
CA GLY A 18 2.62 -6.68 -12.90
C GLY A 18 3.15 -7.29 -11.60
N VAL A 19 2.32 -7.46 -10.59
CA VAL A 19 2.73 -8.04 -9.31
C VAL A 19 1.95 -9.33 -9.06
N ALA A 20 2.66 -10.44 -8.84
CA ALA A 20 2.03 -11.67 -8.41
C ALA A 20 1.64 -11.56 -6.93
N PHE A 21 0.35 -11.70 -6.64
CA PHE A 21 -0.15 -11.61 -5.26
C PHE A 21 0.07 -12.93 -4.50
N PRO A 22 0.51 -12.87 -3.22
CA PRO A 22 0.54 -14.06 -2.36
C PRO A 22 -0.88 -14.58 -2.12
N SER A 23 -1.02 -15.86 -1.85
CA SER A 23 -2.31 -16.48 -1.50
C SER A 23 -2.12 -17.44 -0.32
N PRO A 24 -2.63 -17.14 0.87
CA PRO A 24 -3.42 -15.94 1.23
C PRO A 24 -2.64 -14.64 1.03
N PHE A 25 -3.37 -13.52 0.94
CA PHE A 25 -2.73 -12.22 0.79
C PHE A 25 -1.99 -11.83 2.08
N GLU A 26 -0.74 -11.42 1.90
CA GLU A 26 0.10 -10.85 2.95
C GLU A 26 0.72 -9.54 2.44
N VAL A 27 0.44 -8.45 3.12
CA VAL A 27 0.85 -7.11 2.70
C VAL A 27 2.38 -6.97 2.66
N GLY A 28 3.10 -7.61 3.56
CA GLY A 28 4.57 -7.60 3.58
C GLY A 28 5.18 -8.25 2.33
N GLU A 29 4.68 -9.42 1.97
CA GLU A 29 5.13 -10.12 0.75
C GLU A 29 4.71 -9.36 -0.53
N PHE A 30 3.55 -8.73 -0.52
CA PHE A 30 3.14 -7.84 -1.60
C PHE A 30 4.11 -6.66 -1.77
N CYS A 31 4.45 -5.95 -0.68
CA CYS A 31 5.40 -4.84 -0.71
C CYS A 31 6.78 -5.28 -1.19
N ARG A 32 7.27 -6.44 -0.77
CA ARG A 32 8.53 -7.01 -1.23
C ARG A 32 8.52 -7.20 -2.77
N ARG A 33 7.49 -7.84 -3.31
CA ARG A 33 7.35 -8.08 -4.76
C ARG A 33 7.18 -6.79 -5.56
N LEU A 34 6.43 -5.84 -5.02
CA LEU A 34 6.26 -4.53 -5.65
C LEU A 34 7.60 -3.79 -5.69
N GLY A 35 8.39 -3.83 -4.61
CA GLY A 35 9.73 -3.26 -4.55
C GLY A 35 10.68 -3.89 -5.56
N GLU A 36 10.68 -5.22 -5.68
CA GLU A 36 11.48 -5.94 -6.68
C GLU A 36 11.12 -5.51 -8.11
N ARG A 37 9.83 -5.42 -8.43
CA ARG A 37 9.38 -4.94 -9.74
C ARG A 37 9.81 -3.51 -10.03
N ARG A 38 9.80 -2.65 -9.03
CA ARG A 38 10.22 -1.24 -9.14
C ARG A 38 11.73 -1.06 -9.23
N GLY A 39 12.51 -2.11 -8.87
CA GLY A 39 13.96 -2.01 -8.71
C GLY A 39 14.37 -1.15 -7.51
N HIS A 40 13.43 -0.89 -6.56
CA HIS A 40 13.64 -0.11 -5.36
C HIS A 40 12.90 -0.78 -4.19
N PRO A 41 13.62 -1.27 -3.17
CA PRO A 41 13.01 -2.03 -2.07
C PRO A 41 11.96 -1.23 -1.32
N ILE A 42 10.92 -1.91 -0.84
CA ILE A 42 9.93 -1.34 0.08
C ILE A 42 10.06 -2.07 1.42
N GLN A 43 10.35 -1.33 2.47
CA GLN A 43 10.54 -1.85 3.83
C GLN A 43 9.39 -1.42 4.74
N LEU A 44 8.71 -2.38 5.36
CA LEU A 44 7.69 -2.13 6.37
C LEU A 44 8.34 -1.97 7.74
N MET A 45 8.04 -0.87 8.41
CA MET A 45 8.63 -0.48 9.68
C MET A 45 7.54 -0.32 10.75
N PRO A 46 7.35 -1.32 11.64
CA PRO A 46 6.44 -1.19 12.76
C PRO A 46 6.84 -0.04 13.68
N LEU A 47 5.92 0.86 14.00
CA LEU A 47 6.19 2.02 14.85
C LEU A 47 6.61 1.62 16.27
N SER A 48 6.13 0.49 16.79
CA SER A 48 6.56 -0.04 18.09
C SER A 48 8.07 -0.27 18.18
N GLN A 49 8.71 -0.64 17.06
CA GLN A 49 10.15 -0.90 17.01
C GLN A 49 11.00 0.37 17.00
N VAL A 50 10.46 1.46 16.44
CA VAL A 50 11.23 2.72 16.27
C VAL A 50 10.87 3.78 17.31
N MET A 51 9.64 3.76 17.84
CA MET A 51 9.16 4.79 18.76
C MET A 51 9.51 4.53 20.23
N ALA A 52 10.05 3.35 20.55
CA ALA A 52 10.48 2.98 21.93
C ALA A 52 9.44 3.29 23.03
N GLY A 53 8.16 2.97 22.76
CA GLY A 53 7.03 3.22 23.68
C GLY A 53 6.46 4.63 23.65
N ARG A 54 6.89 5.49 22.72
CA ARG A 54 6.26 6.79 22.46
C ARG A 54 5.08 6.63 21.52
N VAL A 55 4.07 7.50 21.67
CA VAL A 55 2.93 7.55 20.75
C VAL A 55 3.35 8.30 19.48
N ALA A 56 3.16 7.68 18.34
CA ALA A 56 3.37 8.34 17.05
C ALA A 56 2.24 9.36 16.80
N PRO A 57 2.54 10.52 16.20
CA PRO A 57 1.52 11.50 15.84
C PRO A 57 0.81 11.17 14.52
N PHE A 58 1.00 9.97 13.98
CA PHE A 58 0.44 9.49 12.71
C PHE A 58 0.26 7.97 12.77
N ASP A 59 -0.67 7.45 11.99
CA ASP A 59 -0.96 6.02 11.88
C ASP A 59 -0.07 5.35 10.81
N GLY A 60 0.28 6.10 9.76
CA GLY A 60 1.16 5.70 8.67
C GLY A 60 2.06 6.83 8.21
N LEU A 61 3.20 6.47 7.61
CA LEU A 61 4.13 7.45 7.01
C LEU A 61 5.00 6.78 5.96
N LEU A 62 5.03 7.34 4.76
CA LEU A 62 5.96 6.95 3.71
C LEU A 62 7.19 7.87 3.70
N VAL A 63 8.37 7.26 3.75
CA VAL A 63 9.66 7.94 3.60
C VAL A 63 10.42 7.29 2.45
N SER A 64 10.57 7.99 1.33
CA SER A 64 11.39 7.53 0.22
C SER A 64 12.83 7.98 0.43
N ALA A 65 13.76 7.02 0.60
CA ALA A 65 15.19 7.24 0.77
C ALA A 65 15.97 6.74 -0.46
N TYR A 66 17.30 6.91 -0.44
CA TYR A 66 18.14 6.49 -1.57
C TYR A 66 18.17 4.97 -1.77
N ASP A 67 18.12 4.22 -0.68
CA ASP A 67 18.30 2.76 -0.62
C ASP A 67 16.97 2.00 -0.63
N ALA A 68 15.89 2.61 -0.10
CA ALA A 68 14.57 1.98 0.00
C ALA A 68 13.45 3.01 0.21
N ASP A 69 12.23 2.58 -0.06
CA ASP A 69 11.01 3.23 0.41
C ASP A 69 10.62 2.61 1.76
N TYR A 70 10.55 3.41 2.83
CA TYR A 70 10.18 2.97 4.17
C TYR A 70 8.73 3.33 4.46
N VAL A 71 7.93 2.33 4.76
CA VAL A 71 6.53 2.50 5.15
C VAL A 71 6.41 2.21 6.65
N PHE A 72 6.26 3.27 7.44
CA PHE A 72 6.00 3.17 8.87
C PHE A 72 4.50 2.98 9.10
N TYR A 73 4.13 2.13 10.05
CA TYR A 73 2.73 1.86 10.38
C TYR A 73 2.57 1.51 11.86
N ASP A 74 1.39 1.83 12.42
CA ASP A 74 1.05 1.47 13.80
C ASP A 74 0.67 0.00 13.89
N ASP A 75 1.60 -0.81 14.41
CA ASP A 75 1.44 -2.26 14.61
C ASP A 75 0.69 -2.63 15.91
N THR A 76 0.23 -1.64 16.67
CA THR A 76 -0.61 -1.86 17.86
C THR A 76 -2.10 -1.98 17.51
N THR A 77 -2.47 -1.67 16.28
CA THR A 77 -3.84 -1.69 15.77
C THR A 77 -4.24 -3.08 15.22
N SER A 78 -5.48 -3.24 14.74
CA SER A 78 -5.93 -4.49 14.13
C SER A 78 -5.17 -4.78 12.83
N ALA A 79 -4.99 -6.07 12.49
CA ALA A 79 -4.33 -6.49 11.25
C ALA A 79 -4.95 -5.87 9.99
N LEU A 80 -6.29 -5.70 9.98
CA LEU A 80 -6.99 -5.06 8.87
C LEU A 80 -6.64 -3.57 8.77
N HIS A 81 -6.55 -2.87 9.91
CA HIS A 81 -6.16 -1.47 9.94
C HIS A 81 -4.70 -1.29 9.48
N GLN A 82 -3.79 -2.11 10.00
CA GLN A 82 -2.39 -2.12 9.57
C GLN A 82 -2.26 -2.31 8.05
N GLN A 83 -2.97 -3.32 7.50
CA GLN A 83 -2.98 -3.56 6.07
C GLN A 83 -3.50 -2.35 5.29
N ASN A 84 -4.61 -1.74 5.74
CA ASN A 84 -5.19 -0.57 5.08
C ASN A 84 -4.26 0.64 5.13
N THR A 85 -3.60 0.88 6.27
CA THR A 85 -2.59 1.94 6.42
C THR A 85 -1.43 1.72 5.45
N VAL A 86 -0.87 0.51 5.40
CA VAL A 86 0.22 0.21 4.45
C VAL A 86 -0.23 0.41 3.01
N LEU A 87 -1.43 -0.05 2.63
CA LEU A 87 -1.95 0.12 1.27
C LEU A 87 -2.20 1.60 0.93
N HIS A 88 -2.58 2.43 1.89
CA HIS A 88 -2.69 3.88 1.73
C HIS A 88 -1.33 4.51 1.39
N GLU A 89 -0.29 4.18 2.14
CA GLU A 89 1.08 4.66 1.87
C GLU A 89 1.62 4.16 0.52
N ILE A 90 1.31 2.91 0.16
CA ILE A 90 1.60 2.37 -1.17
C ILE A 90 0.83 3.13 -2.26
N GLY A 91 -0.39 3.57 -1.99
CA GLY A 91 -1.16 4.45 -2.89
C GLY A 91 -0.39 5.74 -3.20
N HIS A 92 0.14 6.41 -2.18
CA HIS A 92 1.00 7.58 -2.39
C HIS A 92 2.24 7.25 -3.22
N LEU A 93 2.84 6.08 -2.99
CA LEU A 93 4.04 5.65 -3.70
C LEU A 93 3.80 5.37 -5.18
N VAL A 94 2.76 4.62 -5.52
CA VAL A 94 2.49 4.21 -6.91
C VAL A 94 1.86 5.33 -7.75
N LEU A 95 1.19 6.28 -7.11
CA LEU A 95 0.64 7.47 -7.74
C LEU A 95 1.65 8.61 -7.87
N ASP A 96 2.89 8.38 -7.42
CA ASP A 96 3.98 9.37 -7.41
C ASP A 96 3.56 10.70 -6.74
N HIS A 97 2.85 10.61 -5.62
CA HIS A 97 2.48 11.77 -4.84
C HIS A 97 3.72 12.41 -4.22
N ARG A 98 3.83 13.70 -4.34
CA ARG A 98 4.89 14.48 -3.72
C ARG A 98 4.31 15.27 -2.56
N GLY A 99 4.83 15.06 -1.36
CA GLY A 99 4.45 15.86 -0.21
C GLY A 99 4.78 17.34 -0.43
N ILE A 100 4.02 18.23 0.20
CA ILE A 100 4.28 19.67 0.14
C ILE A 100 5.59 19.92 0.87
N GLY A 101 6.61 20.27 0.11
CA GLY A 101 7.94 20.59 0.60
C GLY A 101 7.97 21.96 1.30
N ASP A 102 7.39 22.10 2.49
CA ASP A 102 7.61 23.27 3.32
C ASP A 102 8.83 23.03 4.22
N SER A 103 9.84 23.88 4.07
CA SER A 103 11.07 23.89 4.88
C SER A 103 10.83 24.21 6.38
N SER A 104 9.62 24.62 6.75
CA SER A 104 9.19 24.89 8.13
C SER A 104 8.62 23.66 8.86
N SER A 105 8.48 22.53 8.18
CA SER A 105 7.90 21.29 8.76
C SER A 105 8.86 20.65 9.78
N PRO A 106 8.39 20.04 10.87
CA PRO A 106 9.21 19.41 11.91
C PRO A 106 9.83 18.07 11.46
N ARG A 107 10.38 18.03 10.24
CA ARG A 107 10.88 16.82 9.57
C ARG A 107 12.14 16.26 10.20
N LEU A 108 13.11 17.14 10.49
CA LEU A 108 14.37 16.71 11.08
C LEU A 108 14.20 16.06 12.46
N PRO A 109 13.43 16.65 13.41
CA PRO A 109 13.12 16.00 14.67
C PRO A 109 12.39 14.64 14.50
N MET A 110 11.49 14.54 13.52
CA MET A 110 10.78 13.32 13.23
C MET A 110 11.71 12.26 12.61
N LEU A 111 12.55 12.61 11.65
CA LEU A 111 13.53 11.69 11.08
C LEU A 111 14.55 11.22 12.12
N ARG A 112 14.99 12.08 13.03
CA ARG A 112 15.83 11.67 14.16
C ARG A 112 15.14 10.68 15.09
N LEU A 113 13.83 10.78 15.22
CA LEU A 113 13.05 9.84 16.00
C LEU A 113 12.94 8.48 15.30
N LEU A 114 12.69 8.50 14.01
CA LEU A 114 12.53 7.29 13.18
C LEU A 114 13.88 6.59 12.87
N PHE A 115 14.94 7.37 12.78
CA PHE A 115 16.30 6.89 12.46
C PHE A 115 17.32 7.36 13.52
N PRO A 116 17.21 6.89 14.77
CA PRO A 116 18.04 7.39 15.86
C PRO A 116 19.55 7.09 15.72
N HIS A 117 19.89 6.13 14.85
CA HIS A 117 21.28 5.69 14.65
C HIS A 117 21.96 6.35 13.44
N LEU A 118 21.22 7.15 12.64
CA LEU A 118 21.80 7.85 11.50
C LEU A 118 22.51 9.12 11.94
N PRO A 119 23.74 9.38 11.43
CA PRO A 119 24.43 10.65 11.61
C PRO A 119 23.61 11.83 11.09
N GLU A 120 23.81 13.01 11.67
CA GLU A 120 23.05 14.22 11.28
C GLU A 120 23.24 14.60 9.80
N VAL A 121 24.43 14.34 9.26
CA VAL A 121 24.75 14.58 7.85
C VAL A 121 23.93 13.66 6.93
N ASP A 122 23.73 12.40 7.34
CA ASP A 122 22.92 11.45 6.58
C ASP A 122 21.44 11.75 6.70
N LEU A 123 20.98 12.25 7.86
CA LEU A 123 19.61 12.72 8.04
C LEU A 123 19.32 13.98 7.21
N THR A 124 20.29 14.86 7.04
CA THR A 124 20.17 16.05 6.17
C THR A 124 20.15 15.64 4.70
N GLY A 125 20.99 14.67 4.32
CA GLY A 125 20.98 14.07 2.99
C GLY A 125 19.69 13.28 2.69
N LEU A 126 19.08 12.65 3.71
CA LEU A 126 17.75 12.08 3.66
C LEU A 126 16.67 13.17 3.50
N LEU A 127 16.79 14.32 4.15
CA LEU A 127 15.86 15.45 4.01
C LEU A 127 15.86 16.05 2.60
N ASP A 128 17.03 16.17 1.97
CA ASP A 128 17.16 16.70 0.62
C ASP A 128 16.64 15.71 -0.44
N LYS A 129 16.64 14.41 -0.14
CA LYS A 129 16.24 13.32 -1.03
C LYS A 129 14.98 12.58 -0.56
N ALA A 130 14.76 12.51 0.76
CA ALA A 130 13.55 11.96 1.32
C ALA A 130 12.42 12.96 1.12
N LEU A 131 11.61 12.66 0.17
CA LEU A 131 10.26 13.18 0.13
C LEU A 131 9.55 12.61 1.36
N CYS A 132 9.80 13.21 2.55
CA CYS A 132 8.89 13.02 3.67
C CYS A 132 7.54 13.49 3.18
N ARG A 133 6.71 12.56 2.82
CA ARG A 133 5.38 12.80 2.26
C ARG A 133 4.39 13.12 3.39
N ALA A 134 4.81 13.80 4.43
CA ALA A 134 3.93 14.38 5.42
C ALA A 134 3.30 15.67 4.86
N GLY A 135 1.98 15.73 4.86
CA GLY A 135 1.22 16.87 4.36
C GLY A 135 0.99 16.82 2.86
N PHE A 136 0.24 15.83 2.42
CA PHE A 136 -0.28 15.78 1.06
C PHE A 136 -1.41 16.80 0.85
N GLN A 137 -1.68 17.13 -0.41
CA GLN A 137 -2.87 17.91 -0.75
C GLN A 137 -4.12 17.02 -0.61
N ASP A 138 -5.26 17.60 -0.30
CA ASP A 138 -6.55 16.88 -0.16
C ASP A 138 -6.88 15.96 -1.35
N VAL A 139 -6.41 16.29 -2.55
CA VAL A 139 -6.60 15.46 -3.74
C VAL A 139 -5.74 14.19 -3.66
N GLN A 140 -4.48 14.32 -3.23
CA GLN A 140 -3.55 13.20 -3.12
C GLN A 140 -3.97 12.23 -2.00
N GLU A 141 -4.48 12.77 -0.88
CA GLU A 141 -5.05 11.96 0.20
C GLU A 141 -6.24 11.14 -0.31
N ARG A 142 -7.18 11.79 -1.01
CA ARG A 142 -8.34 11.09 -1.59
C ARG A 142 -7.94 10.04 -2.64
N GLU A 143 -6.90 10.29 -3.41
CA GLU A 143 -6.35 9.31 -4.36
C GLU A 143 -5.78 8.10 -3.62
N ALA A 144 -5.01 8.30 -2.54
CA ALA A 144 -4.43 7.22 -1.74
C ALA A 144 -5.51 6.42 -0.99
N GLU A 145 -6.50 7.09 -0.38
CA GLU A 145 -7.66 6.44 0.23
C GLU A 145 -8.44 5.60 -0.79
N SER A 146 -8.70 6.17 -1.97
CA SER A 146 -9.41 5.49 -3.05
C SER A 146 -8.62 4.30 -3.57
N PHE A 147 -7.28 4.41 -3.67
CA PHE A 147 -6.41 3.31 -4.05
C PHE A 147 -6.49 2.16 -3.04
N ALA A 148 -6.34 2.43 -1.74
CA ALA A 148 -6.39 1.40 -0.71
C ALA A 148 -7.75 0.67 -0.68
N ALA A 149 -8.85 1.43 -0.78
CA ALA A 149 -10.20 0.87 -0.78
C ALA A 149 -10.45 -0.02 -2.02
N GLN A 150 -10.13 0.47 -3.23
CA GLN A 150 -10.32 -0.28 -4.47
C GLN A 150 -9.37 -1.47 -4.59
N PHE A 151 -8.13 -1.34 -4.10
CA PHE A 151 -7.19 -2.46 -4.02
C PHE A 151 -7.77 -3.60 -3.18
N SER A 152 -8.28 -3.28 -1.99
CA SER A 152 -8.89 -4.26 -1.09
C SER A 152 -10.12 -4.92 -1.70
N ALA A 153 -10.97 -4.17 -2.40
CA ALA A 153 -12.13 -4.71 -3.10
C ALA A 153 -11.71 -5.68 -4.22
N ARG A 154 -10.80 -5.30 -5.11
CA ARG A 154 -10.28 -6.17 -6.18
C ARG A 154 -9.61 -7.43 -5.64
N LEU A 155 -8.92 -7.33 -4.50
CA LEU A 155 -8.30 -8.47 -3.85
C LEU A 155 -9.35 -9.48 -3.37
N LEU A 156 -10.41 -9.01 -2.72
CA LEU A 156 -11.53 -9.85 -2.26
C LEU A 156 -12.21 -10.56 -3.44
N ASP A 157 -12.45 -9.85 -4.53
CA ASP A 157 -13.03 -10.42 -5.75
C ASP A 157 -12.12 -11.51 -6.34
N ALA A 158 -10.82 -11.27 -6.41
CA ALA A 158 -9.85 -12.24 -6.90
C ALA A 158 -9.75 -13.49 -6.00
N GLU A 159 -9.81 -13.31 -4.68
CA GLU A 159 -9.80 -14.43 -3.73
C GLU A 159 -11.13 -15.21 -3.76
N GLY A 160 -12.26 -14.51 -3.84
CA GLY A 160 -13.59 -15.10 -4.02
C GLY A 160 -13.66 -15.96 -5.29
N GLY A 161 -13.21 -15.42 -6.42
CA GLY A 161 -13.13 -16.16 -7.69
C GLY A 161 -12.23 -17.39 -7.62
N ARG A 162 -11.06 -17.29 -6.95
CA ARG A 162 -10.16 -18.45 -6.72
C ARG A 162 -10.79 -19.49 -5.80
N ALA A 163 -11.52 -19.08 -4.78
CA ALA A 163 -12.22 -19.98 -3.85
C ALA A 163 -13.33 -20.75 -4.58
N LEU A 164 -14.12 -20.06 -5.39
CA LEU A 164 -15.16 -20.65 -6.24
C LEU A 164 -14.55 -21.63 -7.26
N GLY A 165 -13.48 -21.25 -7.94
CA GLY A 165 -12.77 -22.10 -8.88
C GLY A 165 -12.18 -23.38 -8.23
N ARG A 166 -11.63 -23.28 -7.02
CA ARG A 166 -11.16 -24.45 -6.25
C ARG A 166 -12.32 -25.36 -5.85
N ARG A 167 -13.45 -24.77 -5.46
CA ARG A 167 -14.66 -25.53 -5.11
C ARG A 167 -15.24 -26.23 -6.33
N ALA A 168 -15.34 -25.54 -7.47
CA ALA A 168 -15.83 -26.10 -8.72
C ALA A 168 -14.98 -27.31 -9.20
N ARG A 169 -13.66 -27.26 -9.05
CA ARG A 169 -12.76 -28.38 -9.40
C ARG A 169 -12.91 -29.61 -8.50
N ARG A 170 -13.52 -29.47 -7.33
CA ARG A 170 -13.80 -30.56 -6.38
C ARG A 170 -15.20 -31.14 -6.53
N LEU A 171 -16.04 -30.48 -7.34
CA LEU A 171 -17.41 -30.92 -7.61
C LEU A 171 -17.43 -31.96 -8.74
N ALA A 172 -18.45 -32.80 -8.77
CA ALA A 172 -18.71 -33.65 -9.91
C ALA A 172 -18.99 -32.79 -11.16
N PRO A 173 -18.74 -33.31 -12.39
CA PRO A 173 -18.84 -32.52 -13.63
C PRO A 173 -20.17 -31.77 -13.79
N HIS A 174 -21.28 -32.33 -13.36
CA HIS A 174 -22.62 -31.71 -13.43
C HIS A 174 -22.83 -30.61 -12.39
N GLU A 175 -22.18 -30.72 -11.21
CA GLU A 175 -22.23 -29.69 -10.16
C GLU A 175 -21.32 -28.50 -10.51
N ALA A 176 -20.17 -28.78 -11.14
CA ALA A 176 -19.25 -27.75 -11.62
C ALA A 176 -19.90 -26.87 -12.71
N GLU A 177 -20.73 -27.48 -13.60
CA GLU A 177 -21.47 -26.73 -14.62
C GLU A 177 -22.50 -25.75 -14.03
N VAL A 178 -23.21 -26.17 -12.97
CA VAL A 178 -24.17 -25.30 -12.26
C VAL A 178 -23.45 -24.09 -11.60
N VAL A 179 -22.30 -24.32 -10.96
CA VAL A 179 -21.51 -23.26 -10.35
C VAL A 179 -20.98 -22.27 -11.39
N ASN A 180 -20.53 -22.77 -12.55
CA ASN A 180 -20.06 -21.92 -13.63
C ASN A 180 -21.19 -21.05 -14.22
N ARG A 181 -22.38 -21.62 -14.44
CA ARG A 181 -23.56 -20.84 -14.89
C ARG A 181 -23.99 -19.76 -13.89
N LEU A 182 -23.91 -20.06 -12.58
CA LEU A 182 -24.20 -19.07 -11.54
C LEU A 182 -23.15 -17.95 -11.53
N ALA A 183 -21.87 -18.28 -11.72
CA ALA A 183 -20.81 -17.29 -11.80
C ALA A 183 -20.94 -16.38 -13.04
N GLU A 184 -21.33 -16.93 -14.17
CA GLU A 184 -21.60 -16.17 -15.41
C GLU A 184 -22.86 -15.29 -15.31
N GLY A 185 -23.87 -15.74 -14.56
CA GLY A 185 -25.11 -14.98 -14.31
C GLY A 185 -24.96 -13.81 -13.32
N LEU A 186 -23.87 -13.79 -12.54
CA LEU A 186 -23.52 -12.71 -11.60
C LEU A 186 -22.48 -11.72 -12.19
N GLY A 187 -22.21 -11.81 -13.49
CA GLY A 187 -21.39 -10.83 -14.21
C GLY A 187 -21.93 -9.41 -14.08
N PRO A 188 -21.08 -8.36 -14.19
CA PRO A 188 -21.49 -6.98 -13.95
C PRO A 188 -22.71 -6.64 -14.82
N GLY A 189 -23.81 -6.29 -14.13
CA GLY A 189 -25.04 -5.87 -14.78
C GLY A 189 -24.76 -4.69 -15.70
N GLN A 190 -25.33 -4.75 -16.91
CA GLN A 190 -25.32 -3.67 -17.88
C GLN A 190 -25.96 -2.40 -17.34
#